data_0f92faca65508d08db5c0f0d278b1b33
#
_entry.id   0f92faca65508d08db5c0f0d278b1b33
#
_cell.length_a   1.000
_cell.length_b   1.000
_cell.length_c   1.000
_cell.angle_alpha   90.00
_cell.angle_beta   90.00
_cell.angle_gamma   90.00
#
_symmetry.space_group_name_H-M   'P 1'
#
loop_
_entity.id
_entity.type
_entity.pdbx_description
1 polymer ?
#
loop_
_entity_poly.entity_id
_entity_poly.type
_entity_poly.pdbx_seq_one_letter_code
_entity_poly.pdbx_strand_id
1 'polypeptide(L)'
;SEMCIRDSYRSLYYRLVEKVDAEIGKILNAVDKQDLWKNTVVIFTSDHGDGVGAHHWNQKSALYEEVVNIPLIVTLPGKKNAGKEMPQLVNNGVDFFAAVCDWAGIRLPEELHGVSFRPLVEKADPSLKHQDYIVTETTFDKGGNTRGWALRTSRYKYVLYDKGRYREQLFDMEKDRGEMRNLAIEEKYKEILLQHREYLHDWMKLHHVAQIRKDVHTIPGVNPE
;
A
#
# COMPACT_ATOMS: atom_id res chain seq x y z
N SER A 1 -12.39 -4.38 30.32
CA SER A 1 -11.75 -5.50 29.60
C SER A 1 -11.09 -4.93 28.34
N GLU A 2 -10.10 -5.61 27.79
CA GLU A 2 -9.39 -5.21 26.54
C GLU A 2 -10.36 -4.97 25.38
N MET A 3 -11.44 -5.75 25.31
CA MET A 3 -12.47 -5.60 24.29
C MET A 3 -13.15 -4.22 24.35
N CYS A 4 -13.49 -3.74 25.55
CA CYS A 4 -14.09 -2.40 25.69
C CYS A 4 -13.14 -1.27 25.28
N ILE A 5 -11.85 -1.42 25.59
CA ILE A 5 -10.83 -0.43 25.18
C ILE A 5 -10.71 -0.39 23.68
N ARG A 6 -10.63 -1.53 23.02
CA ARG A 6 -10.56 -1.64 21.56
C ARG A 6 -11.80 -1.04 20.89
N ASP A 7 -12.99 -1.33 21.41
CA ASP A 7 -14.25 -0.82 20.84
C ASP A 7 -14.36 0.70 21.02
N SER A 8 -13.91 1.23 22.16
CA SER A 8 -13.83 2.68 22.39
C SER A 8 -12.83 3.34 21.43
N TYR A 9 -11.65 2.74 21.23
CA TYR A 9 -10.66 3.23 20.28
C TYR A 9 -11.22 3.29 18.85
N ARG A 10 -11.86 2.21 18.39
CA ARG A 10 -12.51 2.15 17.07
C ARG A 10 -13.60 3.19 16.92
N SER A 11 -14.44 3.36 17.93
CA SER A 11 -15.50 4.37 17.92
C SER A 11 -14.93 5.78 17.78
N LEU A 12 -13.87 6.10 18.52
CA LEU A 12 -13.19 7.40 18.42
C LEU A 12 -12.55 7.60 17.05
N TYR A 13 -11.92 6.57 16.52
CA TYR A 13 -11.33 6.62 15.18
C TYR A 13 -12.38 6.95 14.11
N TYR A 14 -13.51 6.24 14.09
CA TYR A 14 -14.59 6.52 13.14
C TYR A 14 -15.18 7.93 13.29
N ARG A 15 -15.27 8.46 14.51
CA ARG A 15 -15.68 9.86 14.72
C ARG A 15 -14.67 10.86 14.16
N LEU A 16 -13.38 10.55 14.17
CA LEU A 16 -12.38 11.37 13.48
C LEU A 16 -12.55 11.31 11.97
N VAL A 17 -12.84 10.14 11.42
CA VAL A 17 -13.14 9.97 9.98
C VAL A 17 -14.35 10.81 9.59
N GLU A 18 -15.45 10.79 10.36
CA GLU A 18 -16.64 11.63 10.13
C GLU A 18 -16.30 13.13 10.11
N LYS A 19 -15.43 13.59 11.01
CA LYS A 19 -15.00 14.99 11.03
C LYS A 19 -14.18 15.35 9.80
N VAL A 20 -13.24 14.48 9.40
CA VAL A 20 -12.44 14.70 8.18
C VAL A 20 -13.33 14.73 6.96
N ASP A 21 -14.30 13.82 6.86
CA ASP A 21 -15.28 13.77 5.77
C ASP A 21 -16.06 15.10 5.66
N ALA A 22 -16.51 15.63 6.81
CA ALA A 22 -17.20 16.92 6.83
C ALA A 22 -16.32 18.09 6.34
N GLU A 23 -15.02 18.10 6.66
CA GLU A 23 -14.09 19.12 6.17
C GLU A 23 -13.80 18.95 4.67
N ILE A 24 -13.66 17.73 4.19
CA ILE A 24 -13.54 17.42 2.75
C ILE A 24 -14.79 17.93 2.00
N GLY A 25 -15.98 17.71 2.58
CA GLY A 25 -17.22 18.23 2.02
C GLY A 25 -17.21 19.74 1.80
N LYS A 26 -16.61 20.53 2.71
CA LYS A 26 -16.46 21.98 2.54
C LYS A 26 -15.55 22.32 1.36
N ILE A 27 -14.44 21.59 1.18
CA ILE A 27 -13.52 21.79 0.04
C ILE A 27 -14.24 21.46 -1.26
N LEU A 28 -14.92 20.32 -1.35
CA LEU A 28 -15.65 19.90 -2.55
C LEU A 28 -16.77 20.89 -2.90
N ASN A 29 -17.47 21.42 -1.91
CA ASN A 29 -18.47 22.48 -2.10
C ASN A 29 -17.86 23.78 -2.66
N ALA A 30 -16.64 24.12 -2.27
CA ALA A 30 -15.94 25.29 -2.84
C ALA A 30 -15.54 25.03 -4.29
N VAL A 31 -15.06 23.84 -4.62
CA VAL A 31 -14.77 23.41 -6.00
C VAL A 31 -16.03 23.51 -6.87
N ASP A 32 -17.17 23.07 -6.35
CA ASP A 32 -18.46 23.09 -7.04
C ASP A 32 -18.96 24.54 -7.26
N LYS A 33 -19.00 25.36 -6.21
CA LYS A 33 -19.44 26.75 -6.28
C LYS A 33 -18.61 27.63 -7.24
N GLN A 34 -17.34 27.29 -7.42
CA GLN A 34 -16.43 28.01 -8.30
C GLN A 34 -16.32 27.37 -9.70
N ASP A 35 -17.12 26.36 -9.99
CA ASP A 35 -17.16 25.63 -11.27
C ASP A 35 -15.76 25.05 -11.67
N LEU A 36 -14.94 24.70 -10.69
CA LEU A 36 -13.58 24.21 -10.92
C LEU A 36 -13.53 22.78 -11.46
N TRP A 37 -14.59 22.00 -11.36
CA TRP A 37 -14.66 20.64 -11.91
C TRP A 37 -14.33 20.55 -13.40
N LYS A 38 -14.45 21.65 -14.13
CA LYS A 38 -14.14 21.68 -15.57
C LYS A 38 -12.66 21.54 -15.88
N ASN A 39 -11.80 21.93 -14.95
CA ASN A 39 -10.35 22.03 -15.19
C ASN A 39 -9.50 21.57 -13.99
N THR A 40 -10.05 20.77 -13.10
CA THR A 40 -9.35 20.33 -11.89
C THR A 40 -9.41 18.83 -11.77
N VAL A 41 -8.24 18.19 -11.57
CA VAL A 41 -8.13 16.81 -11.08
C VAL A 41 -8.18 16.86 -9.56
N VAL A 42 -9.10 16.13 -8.96
CA VAL A 42 -9.20 16.01 -7.51
C VAL A 42 -8.80 14.58 -7.13
N ILE A 43 -7.83 14.47 -6.23
CA ILE A 43 -7.33 13.17 -5.75
C ILE A 43 -7.56 13.12 -4.24
N PHE A 44 -8.24 12.07 -3.80
CA PHE A 44 -8.39 11.73 -2.40
C PHE A 44 -7.59 10.47 -2.09
N THR A 45 -6.71 10.54 -1.11
CA THR A 45 -5.89 9.43 -0.63
C THR A 45 -5.46 9.66 0.82
N SER A 46 -4.76 8.73 1.41
CA SER A 46 -4.09 8.85 2.70
C SER A 46 -2.60 8.52 2.55
N ASP A 47 -1.78 8.95 3.48
CA ASP A 47 -0.37 8.57 3.56
C ASP A 47 -0.20 7.12 4.05
N HIS A 48 -1.00 6.70 5.02
CA HIS A 48 -1.09 5.33 5.55
C HIS A 48 -2.45 5.13 6.22
N GLY A 49 -2.76 3.89 6.57
CA GLY A 49 -3.90 3.52 7.40
C GLY A 49 -3.54 3.46 8.89
N ASP A 50 -4.40 2.83 9.67
CA ASP A 50 -4.22 2.57 11.10
C ASP A 50 -4.65 1.13 11.41
N GLY A 51 -3.91 0.45 12.27
CA GLY A 51 -4.22 -0.93 12.64
C GLY A 51 -5.54 -1.10 13.40
N VAL A 52 -6.03 -0.05 14.07
CA VAL A 52 -7.33 0.01 14.75
C VAL A 52 -7.63 -1.24 15.60
N GLY A 53 -6.58 -1.79 16.22
CA GLY A 53 -6.64 -3.01 17.04
C GLY A 53 -6.68 -4.33 16.26
N ALA A 54 -6.57 -4.33 14.93
CA ALA A 54 -6.34 -5.54 14.17
C ALA A 54 -4.93 -6.07 14.47
N HIS A 55 -4.75 -7.39 14.49
CA HIS A 55 -3.49 -8.04 14.84
C HIS A 55 -2.88 -7.56 16.18
N HIS A 56 -3.71 -7.09 17.11
CA HIS A 56 -3.28 -6.41 18.35
C HIS A 56 -2.40 -5.17 18.10
N TRP A 57 -2.53 -4.55 16.92
CA TRP A 57 -1.74 -3.39 16.51
C TRP A 57 -2.60 -2.12 16.39
N ASN A 58 -2.04 -1.00 16.82
CA ASN A 58 -2.61 0.33 16.68
C ASN A 58 -1.60 1.23 15.95
N GLN A 59 -2.10 2.28 15.31
CA GLN A 59 -1.32 3.24 14.54
C GLN A 59 -0.65 2.62 13.30
N LYS A 60 0.40 3.27 12.82
CA LYS A 60 1.19 2.90 11.64
C LYS A 60 2.39 2.00 12.00
N SER A 61 3.32 1.87 11.08
CA SER A 61 4.56 1.08 11.21
C SER A 61 4.38 -0.43 11.20
N ALA A 62 3.20 -0.95 10.84
CA ALA A 62 2.98 -2.34 10.50
C ALA A 62 2.84 -2.51 8.97
N LEU A 63 2.96 -3.74 8.50
CA LEU A 63 2.80 -4.07 7.09
C LEU A 63 1.49 -4.82 6.79
N TYR A 64 0.53 -4.79 7.73
CA TYR A 64 -0.82 -5.34 7.54
C TYR A 64 -1.66 -4.45 6.64
N GLU A 65 -2.64 -5.04 5.96
CA GLU A 65 -3.52 -4.32 5.01
C GLU A 65 -4.19 -3.10 5.63
N GLU A 66 -4.58 -3.15 6.90
CA GLU A 66 -5.20 -2.02 7.60
C GLU A 66 -4.29 -0.78 7.63
N VAL A 67 -2.99 -0.98 7.52
CA VAL A 67 -2.00 0.11 7.52
C VAL A 67 -1.53 0.48 6.11
N VAL A 68 -1.35 -0.50 5.22
CA VAL A 68 -0.72 -0.27 3.92
C VAL A 68 -1.71 -0.15 2.76
N ASN A 69 -2.94 -0.66 2.90
CA ASN A 69 -3.96 -0.53 1.88
C ASN A 69 -4.84 0.69 2.16
N ILE A 70 -4.60 1.75 1.43
CA ILE A 70 -5.24 3.06 1.58
C ILE A 70 -6.15 3.37 0.39
N PRO A 71 -7.15 4.24 0.56
CA PRO A 71 -7.98 4.67 -0.55
C PRO A 71 -7.19 5.48 -1.58
N LEU A 72 -7.52 5.32 -2.85
CA LEU A 72 -7.13 6.20 -3.94
C LEU A 72 -8.33 6.47 -4.81
N ILE A 73 -8.88 7.68 -4.73
CA ILE A 73 -10.03 8.11 -5.50
C ILE A 73 -9.61 9.29 -6.36
N VAL A 74 -9.83 9.21 -7.67
CA VAL A 74 -9.45 10.25 -8.61
C VAL A 74 -10.67 10.72 -9.38
N THR A 75 -10.91 12.02 -9.36
CA THR A 75 -11.95 12.66 -10.16
C THR A 75 -11.29 13.51 -11.24
N LEU A 76 -11.53 13.17 -12.49
CA LEU A 76 -11.03 13.91 -13.65
C LEU A 76 -11.89 15.15 -13.95
N PRO A 77 -11.35 16.12 -14.70
CA PRO A 77 -12.13 17.24 -15.22
C PRO A 77 -13.42 16.80 -15.89
N GLY A 78 -14.51 17.47 -15.59
CA GLY A 78 -15.85 17.12 -16.06
C GLY A 78 -16.40 15.82 -15.48
N LYS A 79 -15.80 15.29 -14.40
CA LYS A 79 -16.18 14.01 -13.75
C LYS A 79 -16.15 12.82 -14.73
N LYS A 80 -15.26 12.88 -15.71
CA LYS A 80 -15.08 11.81 -16.69
C LYS A 80 -14.68 10.52 -15.97
N ASN A 81 -15.24 9.37 -16.42
CA ASN A 81 -15.01 8.04 -15.87
C ASN A 81 -15.45 7.87 -14.39
N ALA A 82 -16.32 8.75 -13.87
CA ALA A 82 -16.83 8.61 -12.51
C ALA A 82 -17.47 7.22 -12.26
N GLY A 83 -17.26 6.68 -11.07
CA GLY A 83 -17.79 5.38 -10.64
C GLY A 83 -17.09 4.15 -11.27
N LYS A 84 -15.95 4.34 -11.94
CA LYS A 84 -15.13 3.24 -12.43
C LYS A 84 -14.15 2.77 -11.34
N GLU A 85 -14.06 1.47 -11.20
CA GLU A 85 -13.09 0.83 -10.30
C GLU A 85 -11.98 0.16 -11.12
N MET A 86 -10.75 0.30 -10.65
CA MET A 86 -9.56 -0.21 -11.32
C MET A 86 -8.83 -1.18 -10.39
N PRO A 87 -8.54 -2.43 -10.82
CA PRO A 87 -7.93 -3.44 -9.97
C PRO A 87 -6.41 -3.31 -9.80
N GLN A 88 -5.79 -2.39 -10.54
CA GLN A 88 -4.34 -2.24 -10.55
C GLN A 88 -3.82 -1.72 -9.21
N LEU A 89 -2.67 -2.23 -8.81
CA LEU A 89 -1.94 -1.76 -7.64
C LEU A 89 -1.19 -0.47 -7.99
N VAL A 90 -1.29 0.51 -7.10
CA VAL A 90 -0.64 1.81 -7.20
C VAL A 90 0.10 2.08 -5.90
N ASN A 91 1.35 2.53 -6.00
CA ASN A 91 2.14 2.94 -4.85
C ASN A 91 1.90 4.43 -4.57
N ASN A 92 1.37 4.76 -3.40
CA ASN A 92 1.03 6.14 -3.04
C ASN A 92 2.25 7.08 -2.89
N GLY A 93 3.44 6.55 -2.69
CA GLY A 93 4.66 7.36 -2.63
C GLY A 93 5.12 7.77 -4.02
N VAL A 94 5.69 6.82 -4.75
CA VAL A 94 6.38 7.09 -6.01
C VAL A 94 5.45 7.27 -7.21
N ASP A 95 4.37 6.49 -7.31
CA ASP A 95 3.44 6.56 -8.44
C ASP A 95 2.53 7.79 -8.34
N PHE A 96 2.15 8.18 -7.13
CA PHE A 96 1.39 9.40 -6.89
C PHE A 96 2.17 10.63 -7.41
N PHE A 97 3.45 10.73 -7.05
CA PHE A 97 4.30 11.81 -7.51
C PHE A 97 4.46 11.79 -9.03
N ALA A 98 4.69 10.60 -9.62
CA ALA A 98 4.77 10.44 -11.07
C ALA A 98 3.48 10.87 -11.78
N ALA A 99 2.31 10.54 -11.24
CA ALA A 99 1.03 10.95 -11.82
C ALA A 99 0.80 12.46 -11.73
N VAL A 100 1.16 13.09 -10.62
CA VAL A 100 1.07 14.55 -10.47
C VAL A 100 1.98 15.26 -11.48
N CYS A 101 3.22 14.81 -11.64
CA CYS A 101 4.14 15.33 -12.66
C CYS A 101 3.57 15.18 -14.07
N ASP A 102 2.99 14.03 -14.39
CA ASP A 102 2.39 13.74 -15.69
C ASP A 102 1.20 14.67 -16.00
N TRP A 103 0.28 14.88 -15.04
CA TRP A 103 -0.80 15.85 -15.23
C TRP A 103 -0.29 17.30 -15.33
N ALA A 104 0.77 17.65 -14.62
CA ALA A 104 1.39 18.98 -14.68
C ALA A 104 2.26 19.19 -15.92
N GLY A 105 2.52 18.17 -16.74
CA GLY A 105 3.44 18.23 -17.87
C GLY A 105 4.91 18.39 -17.46
N ILE A 106 5.25 17.96 -16.25
CA ILE A 106 6.62 18.02 -15.69
C ILE A 106 7.29 16.65 -15.88
N ARG A 107 8.53 16.67 -16.38
CA ARG A 107 9.32 15.43 -16.50
C ARG A 107 9.66 14.90 -15.12
N LEU A 108 9.40 13.62 -14.89
CA LEU A 108 9.82 12.92 -13.68
C LEU A 108 11.36 12.86 -13.62
N PRO A 109 11.99 13.18 -12.48
CA PRO A 109 13.42 12.97 -12.28
C PRO A 109 13.83 11.52 -12.53
N GLU A 110 15.01 11.31 -13.15
CA GLU A 110 15.46 9.97 -13.58
C GLU A 110 15.70 9.00 -12.41
N GLU A 111 16.00 9.54 -11.24
CA GLU A 111 16.23 8.77 -10.02
C GLU A 111 14.93 8.24 -9.39
N LEU A 112 13.77 8.71 -9.85
CA LEU A 112 12.47 8.29 -9.33
C LEU A 112 11.83 7.25 -10.25
N HIS A 113 11.54 6.10 -9.69
CA HIS A 113 11.03 4.94 -10.43
C HIS A 113 9.50 4.79 -10.37
N GLY A 114 8.78 5.86 -10.03
CA GLY A 114 7.32 5.86 -10.00
C GLY A 114 6.71 5.73 -11.41
N VAL A 115 5.61 5.01 -11.50
CA VAL A 115 4.83 4.84 -12.72
C VAL A 115 3.54 5.64 -12.61
N SER A 116 3.32 6.59 -13.54
CA SER A 116 2.09 7.39 -13.54
C SER A 116 0.85 6.51 -13.71
N PHE A 117 -0.11 6.65 -12.80
CA PHE A 117 -1.42 5.99 -12.93
C PHE A 117 -2.44 6.83 -13.72
N ARG A 118 -2.06 7.99 -14.26
CA ARG A 118 -2.92 8.80 -15.11
C ARG A 118 -3.56 8.02 -16.26
N PRO A 119 -2.83 7.14 -17.01
CA PRO A 119 -3.44 6.34 -18.07
C PRO A 119 -4.53 5.39 -17.60
N LEU A 120 -4.43 4.85 -16.38
CA LEU A 120 -5.46 3.99 -15.79
C LEU A 120 -6.76 4.77 -15.60
N VAL A 121 -6.66 5.97 -15.05
CA VAL A 121 -7.82 6.81 -14.74
C VAL A 121 -8.47 7.38 -16.02
N GLU A 122 -7.65 7.84 -16.97
CA GLU A 122 -8.15 8.48 -18.21
C GLU A 122 -8.79 7.48 -19.17
N LYS A 123 -8.24 6.28 -19.30
CA LYS A 123 -8.79 5.24 -20.17
C LYS A 123 -9.89 4.43 -19.50
N ALA A 124 -9.81 4.27 -18.17
CA ALA A 124 -10.74 3.47 -17.36
C ALA A 124 -10.94 2.03 -17.92
N ASP A 125 -9.84 1.44 -18.38
CA ASP A 125 -9.78 0.08 -18.93
C ASP A 125 -9.12 -0.86 -17.91
N PRO A 126 -9.88 -1.78 -17.28
CA PRO A 126 -9.34 -2.70 -16.27
C PRO A 126 -8.27 -3.67 -16.80
N SER A 127 -8.17 -3.84 -18.12
CA SER A 127 -7.16 -4.71 -18.74
C SER A 127 -5.79 -4.08 -18.90
N LEU A 128 -5.67 -2.77 -18.67
CA LEU A 128 -4.39 -2.08 -18.76
C LEU A 128 -3.40 -2.65 -17.75
N LYS A 129 -2.22 -2.99 -18.22
CA LYS A 129 -1.11 -3.30 -17.32
C LYS A 129 -0.58 -2.01 -16.66
N HIS A 130 -0.22 -2.12 -15.40
CA HIS A 130 0.45 -1.05 -14.68
C HIS A 130 1.76 -1.59 -14.09
N GLN A 131 1.69 -2.26 -12.96
CA GLN A 131 2.84 -2.90 -12.33
C GLN A 131 2.47 -4.33 -11.94
N ASP A 132 3.44 -5.25 -12.02
CA ASP A 132 3.24 -6.64 -11.60
C ASP A 132 3.19 -6.74 -10.07
N TYR A 133 3.89 -5.85 -9.39
CA TYR A 133 3.90 -5.74 -7.92
C TYR A 133 4.25 -4.32 -7.46
N ILE A 134 3.93 -4.03 -6.22
CA ILE A 134 4.38 -2.84 -5.48
C ILE A 134 5.09 -3.26 -4.21
N VAL A 135 5.97 -2.39 -3.70
CA VAL A 135 6.70 -2.64 -2.45
C VAL A 135 6.51 -1.48 -1.48
N THR A 136 6.20 -1.82 -0.24
CA THR A 136 6.15 -0.89 0.88
C THR A 136 7.27 -1.23 1.86
N GLU A 137 8.04 -0.24 2.28
CA GLU A 137 9.10 -0.39 3.29
C GLU A 137 8.70 0.35 4.58
N THR A 138 9.05 -0.23 5.72
CA THR A 138 8.88 0.41 7.04
C THR A 138 10.03 0.11 7.99
N THR A 139 10.17 0.98 9.00
CA THR A 139 11.01 0.78 10.17
C THR A 139 10.15 0.72 11.42
N PHE A 140 10.42 -0.23 12.32
CA PHE A 140 9.55 -0.52 13.48
C PHE A 140 9.97 0.14 14.77
N ASP A 141 11.17 0.64 14.85
CA ASP A 141 11.70 1.27 16.06
C ASP A 141 12.26 2.67 15.78
N LYS A 142 12.31 3.49 16.83
CA LYS A 142 12.81 4.87 16.72
C LYS A 142 14.30 4.94 16.33
N GLY A 143 15.02 3.83 16.45
CA GLY A 143 16.43 3.73 16.06
C GLY A 143 16.65 3.19 14.64
N GLY A 144 15.57 2.82 13.90
CA GLY A 144 15.67 2.23 12.57
C GLY A 144 16.35 0.86 12.55
N ASN A 145 16.35 0.14 13.68
CA ASN A 145 17.09 -1.10 13.84
C ASN A 145 16.35 -2.33 13.31
N THR A 146 15.05 -2.22 13.05
CA THR A 146 14.22 -3.30 12.47
C THR A 146 13.49 -2.76 11.25
N ARG A 147 13.75 -3.38 10.11
CA ARG A 147 13.13 -3.05 8.83
C ARG A 147 12.18 -4.15 8.39
N GLY A 148 11.20 -3.76 7.60
CA GLY A 148 10.30 -4.71 6.95
C GLY A 148 9.91 -4.21 5.57
N TRP A 149 9.67 -5.17 4.68
CA TRP A 149 9.22 -4.95 3.31
C TRP A 149 8.00 -5.80 3.05
N ALA A 150 6.97 -5.22 2.48
CA ALA A 150 5.81 -5.91 1.96
C ALA A 150 5.77 -5.75 0.45
N LEU A 151 5.87 -6.85 -0.28
CA LEU A 151 5.66 -6.93 -1.70
C LEU A 151 4.26 -7.45 -1.98
N ARG A 152 3.47 -6.70 -2.75
CA ARG A 152 2.08 -7.01 -3.09
C ARG A 152 1.96 -7.22 -4.58
N THR A 153 1.58 -8.42 -5.00
CA THR A 153 1.10 -8.74 -6.35
C THR A 153 -0.43 -8.66 -6.38
N SER A 154 -1.07 -8.87 -7.50
CA SER A 154 -2.55 -8.87 -7.58
C SER A 154 -3.21 -9.80 -6.56
N ARG A 155 -2.62 -10.97 -6.30
CA ARG A 155 -3.20 -11.98 -5.41
C ARG A 155 -2.46 -12.19 -4.10
N TYR A 156 -1.11 -12.19 -4.13
CA TYR A 156 -0.33 -12.54 -2.95
C TYR A 156 0.35 -11.33 -2.34
N LYS A 157 0.56 -11.39 -1.04
CA LYS A 157 1.37 -10.46 -0.28
C LYS A 157 2.50 -11.22 0.40
N TYR A 158 3.71 -10.82 0.10
CA TYR A 158 4.92 -11.37 0.71
C TYR A 158 5.54 -10.32 1.62
N VAL A 159 5.83 -10.69 2.87
CA VAL A 159 6.43 -9.79 3.86
C VAL A 159 7.74 -10.38 4.34
N LEU A 160 8.77 -9.54 4.37
CA LEU A 160 10.08 -9.88 4.90
C LEU A 160 10.50 -8.87 5.96
N TYR A 161 10.94 -9.36 7.11
CA TYR A 161 11.55 -8.56 8.17
C TYR A 161 13.05 -8.89 8.29
N ASP A 162 13.90 -7.90 8.60
CA ASP A 162 15.33 -8.11 8.79
C ASP A 162 15.66 -8.77 10.13
N LYS A 163 14.75 -8.71 11.11
CA LYS A 163 14.86 -9.30 12.45
C LYS A 163 13.57 -9.93 12.92
N GLY A 164 13.65 -10.72 13.97
CA GLY A 164 12.51 -11.34 14.60
C GLY A 164 12.39 -12.85 14.34
N ARG A 165 11.46 -13.49 15.03
CA ARG A 165 11.26 -14.94 14.98
C ARG A 165 10.58 -15.40 13.69
N TYR A 166 9.54 -14.69 13.25
CA TYR A 166 8.76 -14.99 12.05
C TYR A 166 9.04 -13.92 11.00
N ARG A 167 10.23 -13.99 10.41
CA ARG A 167 10.75 -12.96 9.51
C ARG A 167 10.10 -12.97 8.15
N GLU A 168 9.52 -14.08 7.74
CA GLU A 168 8.97 -14.28 6.41
C GLU A 168 7.51 -14.71 6.49
N GLN A 169 6.67 -14.02 5.74
CA GLN A 169 5.25 -14.27 5.68
C GLN A 169 4.75 -14.21 4.24
N LEU A 170 3.79 -15.06 3.91
CA LEU A 170 3.09 -15.06 2.62
C LEU A 170 1.60 -15.21 2.89
N PHE A 171 0.80 -14.36 2.24
CA PHE A 171 -0.66 -14.36 2.38
C PHE A 171 -1.34 -14.42 1.02
N ASP A 172 -2.44 -15.17 0.90
CA ASP A 172 -3.34 -15.18 -0.27
C ASP A 172 -4.44 -14.14 -0.04
N MET A 173 -4.30 -12.96 -0.62
CA MET A 173 -5.17 -11.83 -0.37
C MET A 173 -6.57 -11.95 -0.99
N GLU A 174 -6.80 -12.96 -1.83
CA GLU A 174 -8.15 -13.31 -2.29
C GLU A 174 -8.91 -14.12 -1.24
N LYS A 175 -8.21 -15.01 -0.51
CA LYS A 175 -8.80 -15.96 0.43
C LYS A 175 -8.67 -15.55 1.88
N ASP A 176 -7.67 -14.75 2.20
CA ASP A 176 -7.31 -14.35 3.56
C ASP A 176 -6.92 -12.86 3.60
N ARG A 177 -7.91 -12.00 3.38
CA ARG A 177 -7.70 -10.54 3.45
C ARG A 177 -7.31 -10.06 4.85
N GLY A 178 -7.61 -10.84 5.86
CA GLY A 178 -7.25 -10.54 7.26
C GLY A 178 -5.87 -11.04 7.65
N GLU A 179 -5.07 -11.60 6.71
CA GLU A 179 -3.68 -12.01 6.94
C GLU A 179 -3.49 -12.91 8.18
N MET A 180 -4.46 -13.83 8.39
CA MET A 180 -4.50 -14.70 9.58
C MET A 180 -3.66 -15.96 9.43
N ARG A 181 -3.30 -16.34 8.19
CA ARG A 181 -2.59 -17.58 7.90
C ARG A 181 -1.32 -17.34 7.11
N ASN A 182 -0.17 -17.55 7.75
CA ASN A 182 1.12 -17.48 7.06
C ASN A 182 1.34 -18.75 6.20
N LEU A 183 1.37 -18.59 4.88
CA LEU A 183 1.56 -19.65 3.90
C LEU A 183 3.05 -19.94 3.60
N ALA A 184 3.97 -19.09 4.08
CA ALA A 184 5.41 -19.23 3.81
C ALA A 184 6.01 -20.55 4.35
N ILE A 185 5.33 -21.19 5.31
CA ILE A 185 5.75 -22.46 5.92
C ILE A 185 5.12 -23.69 5.27
N GLU A 186 4.26 -23.53 4.28
CA GLU A 186 3.53 -24.62 3.64
C GLU A 186 4.20 -25.02 2.32
N GLU A 187 4.64 -26.27 2.20
CA GLU A 187 5.37 -26.78 1.02
C GLU A 187 4.63 -26.53 -0.31
N LYS A 188 3.30 -26.63 -0.32
CA LYS A 188 2.49 -26.41 -1.53
C LYS A 188 2.54 -24.98 -2.08
N TYR A 189 3.01 -23.99 -1.29
CA TYR A 189 3.19 -22.59 -1.70
C TYR A 189 4.66 -22.23 -1.97
N LYS A 190 5.55 -23.20 -1.93
CA LYS A 190 6.99 -23.00 -2.09
C LYS A 190 7.37 -22.27 -3.39
N GLU A 191 6.78 -22.64 -4.50
CA GLU A 191 7.06 -21.99 -5.79
C GLU A 191 6.62 -20.52 -5.79
N ILE A 192 5.45 -20.24 -5.22
CA ILE A 192 4.94 -18.87 -5.08
C ILE A 192 5.84 -18.06 -4.16
N LEU A 193 6.28 -18.65 -3.07
CA LEU A 193 7.21 -18.02 -2.12
C LEU A 193 8.54 -17.68 -2.80
N LEU A 194 9.11 -18.62 -3.55
CA LEU A 194 10.38 -18.40 -4.28
C LEU A 194 10.25 -17.27 -5.30
N GLN A 195 9.17 -17.23 -6.06
CA GLN A 195 8.90 -16.16 -7.01
C GLN A 195 8.83 -14.78 -6.34
N HIS A 196 8.15 -14.68 -5.18
CA HIS A 196 8.03 -13.41 -4.47
C HIS A 196 9.35 -12.98 -3.80
N ARG A 197 10.18 -13.94 -3.40
CA ARG A 197 11.56 -13.67 -2.97
C ARG A 197 12.39 -13.06 -4.09
N GLU A 198 12.30 -13.60 -5.30
CA GLU A 198 13.00 -13.07 -6.48
C GLU A 198 12.53 -11.66 -6.80
N TYR A 199 11.23 -11.40 -6.84
CA TYR A 199 10.68 -10.06 -7.07
C TYR A 199 11.20 -9.05 -6.04
N LEU A 200 11.17 -9.40 -4.76
CA LEU A 200 11.68 -8.50 -3.72
C LEU A 200 13.19 -8.29 -3.85
N HIS A 201 13.95 -9.31 -4.14
CA HIS A 201 15.40 -9.22 -4.35
C HIS A 201 15.76 -8.29 -5.53
N ASP A 202 15.05 -8.41 -6.66
CA ASP A 202 15.29 -7.58 -7.82
C ASP A 202 14.88 -6.12 -7.57
N TRP A 203 13.78 -5.91 -6.88
CA TRP A 203 13.38 -4.57 -6.42
C TRP A 203 14.46 -3.95 -5.52
N MET A 204 14.99 -4.69 -4.58
CA MET A 204 16.05 -4.24 -3.67
C MET A 204 17.34 -3.87 -4.39
N LYS A 205 17.71 -4.63 -5.42
CA LYS A 205 18.86 -4.30 -6.28
C LYS A 205 18.64 -3.00 -7.03
N LEU A 206 17.46 -2.84 -7.64
CA LEU A 206 17.11 -1.67 -8.42
C LEU A 206 17.15 -0.39 -7.57
N HIS A 207 16.68 -0.47 -6.35
CA HIS A 207 16.58 0.70 -5.46
C HIS A 207 17.78 0.88 -4.54
N HIS A 208 18.91 0.21 -4.82
CA HIS A 208 20.13 0.31 -4.03
C HIS A 208 19.90 0.20 -2.53
N VAL A 209 18.98 -0.67 -2.13
CA VAL A 209 18.74 -0.97 -0.71
C VAL A 209 19.98 -1.66 -0.17
N ALA A 210 21.00 -0.84 0.09
CA ALA A 210 22.26 -1.26 0.65
C ALA A 210 21.98 -1.89 2.01
N GLN A 211 22.45 -3.12 2.21
CA GLN A 211 22.45 -3.82 3.50
C GLN A 211 21.25 -4.69 3.84
N ILE A 212 20.61 -5.29 2.85
CA ILE A 212 20.07 -6.59 3.17
C ILE A 212 21.27 -7.52 3.17
N ARG A 213 21.57 -8.07 4.32
CA ARG A 213 22.58 -9.12 4.43
C ARG A 213 22.25 -10.17 3.37
N LYS A 214 23.25 -10.61 2.59
CA LYS A 214 23.10 -11.64 1.56
C LYS A 214 22.38 -12.90 2.07
N ASP A 215 22.42 -13.11 3.37
CA ASP A 215 21.79 -14.21 4.11
C ASP A 215 20.28 -14.06 4.34
N VAL A 216 19.68 -12.91 4.12
CA VAL A 216 18.23 -12.74 4.28
C VAL A 216 17.45 -13.62 3.29
N HIS A 217 17.95 -13.77 2.07
CA HIS A 217 17.35 -14.65 1.07
C HIS A 217 17.74 -16.13 1.19
N THR A 218 18.72 -16.45 2.00
CA THR A 218 19.19 -17.82 2.23
C THR A 218 18.62 -18.44 3.48
N ILE A 219 18.00 -17.64 4.33
CA ILE A 219 17.30 -18.16 5.51
C ILE A 219 15.93 -18.63 5.03
N PRO A 220 15.62 -19.94 5.07
CA PRO A 220 14.27 -20.42 4.87
C PRO A 220 13.34 -19.65 5.80
N GLY A 221 12.10 -19.43 5.38
CA GLY A 221 11.05 -18.89 6.25
C GLY A 221 10.86 -19.80 7.43
N VAL A 222 11.75 -19.75 8.37
CA VAL A 222 11.76 -20.67 9.49
C VAL A 222 10.82 -20.12 10.53
N ASN A 223 9.80 -20.90 10.83
CA ASN A 223 9.36 -20.99 12.21
C ASN A 223 10.50 -21.68 12.96
N PRO A 224 11.28 -21.04 13.80
CA PRO A 224 12.15 -21.76 14.69
C PRO A 224 11.26 -22.58 15.60
N GLU A 225 11.60 -23.83 15.76
CA GLU A 225 11.00 -24.72 16.74
C GLU A 225 10.99 -24.09 18.14
#